data_cd86d903d9d0b56f59d9c6422e40e810
#
_entry.id   cd86d903d9d0b56f59d9c6422e40e810
#
_cell.length_a   1.000
_cell.length_b   1.000
_cell.length_c   1.000
_cell.angle_alpha   90.00
_cell.angle_beta   90.00
_cell.angle_gamma   90.00
#
_symmetry.space_group_name_H-M   'P 1'
#
loop_
_entity.id
_entity.type
_entity.pdbx_description
1 polymer ?
#
loop_
_entity_poly.entity_id
_entity_poly.type
_entity_poly.pdbx_seq_one_letter_code
_entity_poly.pdbx_strand_id
1 'polypeptide(L)'
;GFVATRNWAEGAYPSECWYNLEGDDVLGILSTRNPEETILWSGDKDLKQIPGLHLDNEGNTYSISDLEADVYFYRQVLTGDTTDGYPGCPGIGPKTAEKLIPEQDFTEASAWGTVIKQYEKKGFGPDYALTQARLARILRNTEYTFDELQLWTPLTIPSTPPTTPSTKE
;
A
#
# COMPACT_ATOMS: atom_id res chain seq x y z
N GLY A 1 -24.63 12.12 16.20
CA GLY A 1 -23.31 11.49 16.19
C GLY A 1 -22.89 11.09 14.78
N PHE A 2 -21.77 10.41 14.67
CA PHE A 2 -21.13 10.00 13.38
C PHE A 2 -22.11 9.35 12.37
N VAL A 3 -22.90 8.38 12.82
CA VAL A 3 -23.90 7.70 11.95
C VAL A 3 -24.93 8.67 11.35
N ALA A 4 -25.40 9.64 12.13
CA ALA A 4 -26.37 10.63 11.63
C ALA A 4 -25.74 11.55 10.58
N THR A 5 -24.49 11.96 10.78
CA THR A 5 -23.75 12.78 9.81
C THR A 5 -23.49 12.01 8.52
N ARG A 6 -23.10 10.73 8.63
CA ARG A 6 -22.92 9.86 7.48
C ARG A 6 -24.21 9.70 6.67
N ASN A 7 -25.32 9.34 7.33
CA ASN A 7 -26.62 9.17 6.65
C ASN A 7 -27.11 10.47 5.98
N TRP A 8 -26.81 11.61 6.60
CA TRP A 8 -27.11 12.91 6.00
C TRP A 8 -26.26 13.15 4.74
N ALA A 9 -24.96 12.89 4.80
CA ALA A 9 -24.04 13.05 3.67
C ALA A 9 -24.43 12.14 2.50
N GLU A 10 -24.73 10.87 2.77
CA GLU A 10 -25.21 9.90 1.78
C GLU A 10 -26.51 10.34 1.09
N GLY A 11 -27.38 11.04 1.81
CA GLY A 11 -28.62 11.59 1.24
C GLY A 11 -28.48 12.93 0.51
N ALA A 12 -27.41 13.69 0.79
CA ALA A 12 -27.21 15.04 0.27
C ALA A 12 -26.24 15.10 -0.91
N TYR A 13 -25.32 14.14 -1.03
CA TYR A 13 -24.26 14.10 -2.05
C TYR A 13 -24.19 12.73 -2.73
N PRO A 14 -23.70 12.66 -3.97
CA PRO A 14 -23.29 11.39 -4.57
C PRO A 14 -22.27 10.71 -3.67
N SER A 15 -22.57 9.49 -3.25
CA SER A 15 -21.78 8.78 -2.24
C SER A 15 -21.61 7.32 -2.64
N GLU A 16 -20.44 6.77 -2.37
CA GLU A 16 -20.13 5.35 -2.53
C GLU A 16 -19.87 4.73 -1.16
N CYS A 17 -20.53 3.62 -0.88
CA CYS A 17 -20.33 2.85 0.34
C CYS A 17 -20.32 1.36 -0.02
N TRP A 18 -19.15 0.78 0.03
CA TRP A 18 -18.97 -0.62 -0.32
C TRP A 18 -18.85 -1.47 0.94
N TYR A 19 -19.57 -2.57 0.93
CA TYR A 19 -19.62 -3.44 2.09
C TYR A 19 -18.26 -4.13 2.32
N ASN A 20 -17.80 -4.16 3.56
CA ASN A 20 -16.52 -4.76 3.97
C ASN A 20 -15.25 -4.08 3.43
N LEU A 21 -15.34 -2.87 2.90
CA LEU A 21 -14.18 -2.06 2.54
C LEU A 21 -14.12 -0.78 3.38
N GLU A 22 -12.92 -0.34 3.67
CA GLU A 22 -12.68 0.95 4.30
C GLU A 22 -12.83 2.09 3.27
N GLY A 23 -13.05 3.31 3.73
CA GLY A 23 -13.21 4.46 2.85
C GLY A 23 -12.00 4.69 1.94
N ASP A 24 -10.81 4.47 2.48
CA ASP A 24 -9.54 4.63 1.76
C ASP A 24 -9.37 3.59 0.65
N ASP A 25 -9.82 2.35 0.88
CA ASP A 25 -9.86 1.31 -0.13
C ASP A 25 -10.79 1.68 -1.29
N VAL A 26 -11.98 2.18 -0.97
CA VAL A 26 -12.93 2.64 -2.00
C VAL A 26 -12.34 3.78 -2.80
N LEU A 27 -11.69 4.76 -2.14
CA LEU A 27 -11.00 5.87 -2.80
C LEU A 27 -9.87 5.36 -3.70
N GLY A 28 -9.04 4.44 -3.21
CA GLY A 28 -7.94 3.87 -3.96
C GLY A 28 -8.40 3.08 -5.19
N ILE A 29 -9.44 2.26 -5.04
CA ILE A 29 -10.01 1.48 -6.15
C ILE A 29 -10.62 2.40 -7.20
N LEU A 30 -11.44 3.38 -6.80
CA LEU A 30 -12.12 4.28 -7.72
C LEU A 30 -11.13 5.18 -8.48
N SER A 31 -10.15 5.77 -7.77
CA SER A 31 -9.18 6.67 -8.41
C SER A 31 -8.23 5.94 -9.37
N THR A 32 -7.84 4.70 -9.06
CA THR A 32 -6.97 3.92 -9.95
C THR A 32 -7.71 3.20 -11.08
N ARG A 33 -9.05 3.15 -11.02
CA ARG A 33 -9.88 2.63 -12.12
C ARG A 33 -9.91 3.56 -13.32
N ASN A 34 -9.99 4.86 -13.08
CA ASN A 34 -10.05 5.90 -14.11
C ASN A 34 -9.11 7.07 -13.74
N PRO A 35 -7.80 6.87 -13.74
CA PRO A 35 -6.83 7.84 -13.21
C PRO A 35 -6.84 9.18 -13.97
N GLU A 36 -7.15 9.17 -15.27
CA GLU A 36 -7.22 10.38 -16.08
C GLU A 36 -8.46 11.26 -15.80
N GLU A 37 -9.48 10.70 -15.17
CA GLU A 37 -10.77 11.37 -14.90
C GLU A 37 -10.96 11.66 -13.41
N THR A 38 -9.99 11.29 -12.56
CA THR A 38 -10.14 11.33 -11.10
C THR A 38 -9.12 12.26 -10.48
N ILE A 39 -9.59 13.08 -9.53
CA ILE A 39 -8.75 13.85 -8.61
C ILE A 39 -9.09 13.37 -7.20
N LEU A 40 -8.11 12.86 -6.48
CA LEU A 40 -8.28 12.42 -5.10
C LEU A 40 -8.05 13.60 -4.15
N TRP A 41 -9.11 14.02 -3.45
CA TRP A 41 -9.03 15.09 -2.47
C TRP A 41 -9.09 14.53 -1.06
N SER A 42 -7.98 14.66 -0.35
CA SER A 42 -7.89 14.24 1.05
C SER A 42 -6.71 14.93 1.75
N GLY A 43 -6.84 15.10 3.05
CA GLY A 43 -5.73 15.44 3.94
C GLY A 43 -5.03 14.24 4.56
N ASP A 44 -5.47 13.03 4.23
CA ASP A 44 -4.87 11.82 4.76
C ASP A 44 -3.55 11.50 4.04
N LYS A 45 -2.47 11.41 4.85
CA LYS A 45 -1.12 11.09 4.34
C LYS A 45 -1.02 9.70 3.72
N ASP A 46 -1.86 8.76 4.17
CA ASP A 46 -1.75 7.35 3.78
C ASP A 46 -2.24 7.12 2.35
N LEU A 47 -3.11 8.00 1.85
CA LEU A 47 -3.51 8.02 0.45
C LEU A 47 -2.38 8.37 -0.54
N LYS A 48 -1.18 8.72 -0.06
CA LYS A 48 0.03 8.77 -0.90
C LYS A 48 0.45 7.41 -1.47
N GLN A 49 -0.15 6.33 -1.00
CA GLN A 49 -0.03 5.01 -1.64
C GLN A 49 -0.79 4.92 -2.97
N ILE A 50 -1.61 5.89 -3.31
CA ILE A 50 -2.45 5.85 -4.51
C ILE A 50 -1.84 6.76 -5.58
N PRO A 51 -1.45 6.22 -6.74
CA PRO A 51 -0.96 7.03 -7.85
C PRO A 51 -2.09 7.83 -8.49
N GLY A 52 -1.76 8.96 -9.10
CA GLY A 52 -2.71 9.82 -9.79
C GLY A 52 -2.63 11.28 -9.37
N LEU A 53 -3.67 12.03 -9.71
CA LEU A 53 -3.78 13.45 -9.38
C LEU A 53 -4.45 13.63 -8.01
N HIS A 54 -3.80 14.38 -7.15
CA HIS A 54 -4.25 14.69 -5.79
C HIS A 54 -4.52 16.17 -5.62
N LEU A 55 -5.46 16.49 -4.72
CA LEU A 55 -5.76 17.83 -4.25
C LEU A 55 -5.59 17.88 -2.72
N ASP A 56 -4.76 18.77 -2.22
CA ASP A 56 -4.60 18.97 -0.79
C ASP A 56 -5.70 19.86 -0.18
N ASN A 57 -5.69 20.01 1.15
CA ASN A 57 -6.65 20.86 1.86
C ASN A 57 -6.44 22.36 1.63
N GLU A 58 -5.31 22.77 1.05
CA GLU A 58 -4.99 24.15 0.71
C GLU A 58 -5.41 24.49 -0.73
N GLY A 59 -5.86 23.51 -1.51
CA GLY A 59 -6.32 23.69 -2.88
C GLY A 59 -5.21 23.53 -3.92
N ASN A 60 -4.04 22.99 -3.56
CA ASN A 60 -2.97 22.73 -4.51
C ASN A 60 -3.14 21.31 -5.10
N THR A 61 -2.93 21.20 -6.40
CA THR A 61 -2.88 19.92 -7.09
C THR A 61 -1.45 19.44 -7.24
N TYR A 62 -1.24 18.13 -7.05
CA TYR A 62 0.03 17.45 -7.27
C TYR A 62 -0.20 16.05 -7.79
N SER A 63 0.76 15.49 -8.50
CA SER A 63 0.69 14.12 -9.02
C SER A 63 1.59 13.21 -8.21
N ILE A 64 1.14 11.99 -7.98
CA ILE A 64 1.91 10.89 -7.42
C ILE A 64 2.07 9.84 -8.52
N SER A 65 3.30 9.50 -8.87
CA SER A 65 3.60 8.42 -9.80
C SER A 65 3.41 7.04 -9.16
N ASP A 66 3.29 6.00 -9.98
CA ASP A 66 3.26 4.61 -9.47
C ASP A 66 4.48 4.30 -8.61
N LEU A 67 5.66 4.75 -9.04
CA LEU A 67 6.90 4.58 -8.29
C LEU A 67 6.84 5.23 -6.90
N GLU A 68 6.43 6.49 -6.81
CA GLU A 68 6.32 7.21 -5.54
C GLU A 68 5.31 6.54 -4.60
N ALA A 69 4.18 6.12 -5.15
CA ALA A 69 3.13 5.44 -4.41
C ALA A 69 3.61 4.08 -3.86
N ASP A 70 4.33 3.30 -4.66
CA ASP A 70 4.86 2.00 -4.25
C ASP A 70 6.00 2.17 -3.23
N VAL A 71 6.90 3.11 -3.43
CA VAL A 71 7.96 3.44 -2.45
C VAL A 71 7.34 3.85 -1.12
N TYR A 72 6.28 4.69 -1.16
CA TYR A 72 5.57 5.10 0.06
C TYR A 72 4.97 3.90 0.80
N PHE A 73 4.29 3.00 0.08
CA PHE A 73 3.74 1.76 0.65
C PHE A 73 4.81 0.93 1.35
N TYR A 74 5.92 0.62 0.69
CA TYR A 74 6.98 -0.20 1.28
C TYR A 74 7.65 0.46 2.49
N ARG A 75 7.79 1.78 2.48
CA ARG A 75 8.26 2.54 3.65
C ARG A 75 7.27 2.42 4.81
N GLN A 76 5.97 2.48 4.53
CA GLN A 76 4.92 2.33 5.52
C GLN A 76 4.89 0.92 6.13
N VAL A 77 5.09 -0.13 5.34
CA VAL A 77 5.24 -1.51 5.85
C VAL A 77 6.36 -1.60 6.89
N LEU A 78 7.44 -0.84 6.72
CA LEU A 78 8.55 -0.82 7.67
C LEU A 78 8.28 0.05 8.90
N THR A 79 7.69 1.24 8.71
CA THR A 79 7.45 2.18 9.81
C THR A 79 6.26 1.81 10.66
N GLY A 80 5.25 1.17 10.07
CA GLY A 80 3.94 0.96 10.68
C GLY A 80 3.15 2.24 10.87
N ASP A 81 1.90 2.07 11.28
CA ASP A 81 1.06 3.10 11.85
C ASP A 81 0.28 2.54 13.06
N THR A 82 0.61 3.04 14.24
CA THR A 82 -0.02 2.57 15.48
C THR A 82 -1.45 3.06 15.63
N THR A 83 -1.83 4.12 14.92
CA THR A 83 -3.21 4.63 14.89
C THR A 83 -4.11 3.63 14.15
N ASP A 84 -3.60 3.05 13.09
CA ASP A 84 -4.29 2.04 12.27
C ASP A 84 -4.04 0.61 12.75
N GLY A 85 -3.35 0.46 13.90
CA GLY A 85 -3.24 -0.81 14.60
C GLY A 85 -2.15 -1.75 14.09
N TYR A 86 -1.22 -1.32 13.23
CA TYR A 86 -0.08 -2.12 12.80
C TYR A 86 1.26 -1.47 13.17
N PRO A 87 2.09 -2.15 13.99
CA PRO A 87 3.28 -1.53 14.57
C PRO A 87 4.49 -1.41 13.63
N GLY A 88 4.45 -2.03 12.44
CA GLY A 88 5.60 -2.07 11.54
C GLY A 88 6.78 -2.90 12.08
N CYS A 89 7.97 -2.64 11.56
CA CYS A 89 9.20 -3.31 11.96
C CYS A 89 9.85 -2.58 13.15
N PRO A 90 10.05 -3.24 14.31
CA PRO A 90 10.56 -2.58 15.50
C PRO A 90 11.87 -1.83 15.30
N GLY A 91 11.87 -0.54 15.68
CA GLY A 91 13.04 0.32 15.62
C GLY A 91 13.33 0.91 14.23
N ILE A 92 12.41 0.78 13.27
CA ILE A 92 12.51 1.44 11.97
C ILE A 92 11.54 2.61 11.93
N GLY A 93 12.08 3.82 12.01
CA GLY A 93 11.32 5.06 11.80
C GLY A 93 11.49 5.60 10.38
N PRO A 94 10.79 6.70 10.02
CA PRO A 94 10.73 7.23 8.65
C PRO A 94 12.10 7.45 7.99
N LYS A 95 13.04 8.09 8.70
CA LYS A 95 14.40 8.34 8.16
C LYS A 95 15.19 7.06 7.85
N THR A 96 14.92 5.99 8.60
CA THR A 96 15.57 4.69 8.36
C THR A 96 14.88 3.99 7.19
N ALA A 97 13.56 4.05 7.11
CA ALA A 97 12.80 3.48 6.00
C ALA A 97 13.17 4.13 4.66
N GLU A 98 13.34 5.45 4.60
CA GLU A 98 13.83 6.16 3.41
C GLU A 98 15.18 5.64 2.90
N LYS A 99 16.12 5.38 3.81
CA LYS A 99 17.43 4.84 3.45
C LYS A 99 17.37 3.38 2.99
N LEU A 100 16.43 2.62 3.54
CA LEU A 100 16.26 1.20 3.22
C LEU A 100 15.49 0.98 1.91
N ILE A 101 14.56 1.87 1.60
CA ILE A 101 13.73 1.84 0.39
C ILE A 101 13.92 3.19 -0.34
N PRO A 102 15.04 3.40 -1.03
CA PRO A 102 15.26 4.59 -1.86
C PRO A 102 14.41 4.49 -3.14
N GLU A 103 14.07 5.64 -3.72
CA GLU A 103 13.39 5.68 -5.02
C GLU A 103 14.32 5.28 -6.18
N GLN A 104 15.60 5.60 -6.02
CA GLN A 104 16.62 5.23 -6.99
C GLN A 104 16.80 3.72 -7.01
N ASP A 105 16.78 3.14 -8.22
CA ASP A 105 16.90 1.70 -8.45
C ASP A 105 15.81 0.86 -7.76
N PHE A 106 14.64 1.46 -7.46
CA PHE A 106 13.53 0.76 -6.86
C PHE A 106 13.00 -0.34 -7.78
N THR A 107 12.83 -1.51 -7.20
CA THR A 107 12.00 -2.59 -7.75
C THR A 107 11.21 -3.22 -6.59
N GLU A 108 9.98 -3.64 -6.85
CA GLU A 108 9.16 -4.28 -5.81
C GLU A 108 9.87 -5.50 -5.19
N ALA A 109 10.53 -6.32 -6.02
CA ALA A 109 11.25 -7.49 -5.55
C ALA A 109 12.40 -7.13 -4.59
N SER A 110 13.16 -6.07 -4.89
CA SER A 110 14.23 -5.57 -4.01
C SER A 110 13.68 -4.98 -2.72
N ALA A 111 12.60 -4.20 -2.83
CA ALA A 111 11.93 -3.60 -1.68
C ALA A 111 11.37 -4.67 -0.75
N TRP A 112 10.65 -5.66 -1.29
CA TRP A 112 10.13 -6.78 -0.51
C TRP A 112 11.23 -7.61 0.15
N GLY A 113 12.32 -7.91 -0.58
CA GLY A 113 13.49 -8.59 -0.01
C GLY A 113 14.11 -7.80 1.15
N THR A 114 14.14 -6.46 1.05
CA THR A 114 14.58 -5.58 2.13
C THR A 114 13.64 -5.63 3.33
N VAL A 115 12.33 -5.58 3.10
CA VAL A 115 11.31 -5.71 4.17
C VAL A 115 11.51 -7.01 4.93
N ILE A 116 11.52 -8.16 4.24
CA ILE A 116 11.73 -9.47 4.88
C ILE A 116 12.99 -9.47 5.73
N LYS A 117 14.12 -9.04 5.16
CA LYS A 117 15.40 -9.00 5.87
C LYS A 117 15.37 -8.16 7.15
N GLN A 118 14.61 -7.05 7.17
CA GLN A 118 14.52 -6.24 8.37
C GLN A 118 13.66 -6.92 9.45
N TYR A 119 12.54 -7.53 9.08
CA TYR A 119 11.69 -8.27 10.01
C TYR A 119 12.43 -9.49 10.58
N GLU A 120 13.15 -10.25 9.76
CA GLU A 120 13.97 -11.39 10.19
C GLU A 120 15.05 -10.99 11.22
N LYS A 121 15.72 -9.84 11.03
CA LYS A 121 16.68 -9.30 12.01
C LYS A 121 16.02 -8.99 13.37
N LYS A 122 14.72 -8.85 13.41
CA LYS A 122 13.94 -8.63 14.64
C LYS A 122 13.28 -9.88 15.19
N GLY A 123 13.54 -11.04 14.55
CA GLY A 123 12.99 -12.34 14.97
C GLY A 123 11.59 -12.63 14.44
N PHE A 124 11.10 -11.85 13.46
CA PHE A 124 9.82 -12.08 12.82
C PHE A 124 10.00 -12.81 11.48
N GLY A 125 9.11 -13.75 11.19
CA GLY A 125 9.12 -14.47 9.90
C GLY A 125 8.47 -13.69 8.74
N PRO A 126 8.60 -14.21 7.51
CA PRO A 126 8.01 -13.62 6.31
C PRO A 126 6.48 -13.45 6.39
N ASP A 127 5.78 -14.36 7.04
CA ASP A 127 4.33 -14.31 7.20
C ASP A 127 3.88 -13.11 8.05
N TYR A 128 4.68 -12.77 9.07
CA TYR A 128 4.41 -11.58 9.87
C TYR A 128 4.63 -10.30 9.05
N ALA A 129 5.71 -10.23 8.27
CA ALA A 129 5.96 -9.12 7.37
C ALA A 129 4.84 -8.96 6.33
N LEU A 130 4.34 -10.07 5.77
CA LEU A 130 3.20 -10.08 4.84
C LEU A 130 1.92 -9.58 5.51
N THR A 131 1.68 -9.96 6.76
CA THR A 131 0.53 -9.45 7.53
C THR A 131 0.62 -7.94 7.71
N GLN A 132 1.81 -7.40 8.07
CA GLN A 132 2.00 -5.95 8.18
C GLN A 132 1.81 -5.23 6.84
N ALA A 133 2.28 -5.83 5.75
CA ALA A 133 2.09 -5.27 4.41
C ALA A 133 0.61 -5.20 4.02
N ARG A 134 -0.16 -6.25 4.31
CA ARG A 134 -1.61 -6.29 4.02
C ARG A 134 -2.41 -5.32 4.88
N LEU A 135 -1.99 -5.08 6.13
CA LEU A 135 -2.60 -4.07 7.00
C LEU A 135 -2.25 -2.64 6.56
N ALA A 136 -1.07 -2.43 5.99
CA ALA A 136 -0.65 -1.13 5.48
C ALA A 136 -1.24 -0.81 4.10
N ARG A 137 -1.69 -1.82 3.35
CA ARG A 137 -2.09 -1.68 1.93
C ARG A 137 -3.45 -1.01 1.80
N ILE A 138 -3.50 0.10 1.08
CA ILE A 138 -4.74 0.66 0.54
C ILE A 138 -4.95 0.04 -0.84
N LEU A 139 -6.14 -0.54 -1.07
CA LEU A 139 -6.46 -1.28 -2.29
C LEU A 139 -6.48 -0.38 -3.51
N ARG A 140 -6.02 -0.93 -4.63
CA ARG A 140 -6.13 -0.34 -5.97
C ARG A 140 -7.06 -1.18 -6.83
N ASN A 141 -7.47 -0.66 -7.97
CA ASN A 141 -8.38 -1.35 -8.90
C ASN A 141 -7.92 -2.77 -9.30
N THR A 142 -6.61 -3.02 -9.35
CA THR A 142 -6.05 -4.35 -9.67
C THR A 142 -6.27 -5.38 -8.56
N GLU A 143 -6.56 -4.94 -7.34
CA GLU A 143 -6.78 -5.78 -6.15
C GLU A 143 -8.27 -5.98 -5.84
N TYR A 144 -9.14 -5.36 -6.62
CA TYR A 144 -10.60 -5.52 -6.51
C TYR A 144 -11.22 -5.71 -7.89
N THR A 145 -11.37 -6.96 -8.29
CA THR A 145 -11.89 -7.34 -9.61
C THR A 145 -13.15 -8.19 -9.47
N PHE A 146 -14.16 -7.91 -10.29
CA PHE A 146 -15.44 -8.64 -10.28
C PHE A 146 -16.13 -8.69 -8.90
N ASP A 147 -16.03 -7.59 -8.13
CA ASP A 147 -16.52 -7.49 -6.75
C ASP A 147 -15.87 -8.48 -5.75
N GLU A 148 -14.71 -9.03 -6.12
CA GLU A 148 -13.90 -9.88 -5.26
C GLU A 148 -12.59 -9.19 -4.85
N LEU A 149 -12.33 -9.21 -3.54
CA LEU A 149 -11.09 -8.74 -2.95
C LEU A 149 -9.97 -9.75 -3.20
N GLN A 150 -8.89 -9.27 -3.79
CA GLN A 150 -7.64 -10.02 -3.89
C GLN A 150 -6.62 -9.44 -2.92
N LEU A 151 -6.27 -10.20 -1.89
CA LEU A 151 -5.26 -9.76 -0.94
C LEU A 151 -3.93 -9.54 -1.65
N TRP A 152 -3.33 -8.39 -1.37
CA TRP A 152 -2.02 -8.06 -1.90
C TRP A 152 -0.99 -9.16 -1.64
N THR A 153 -0.19 -9.46 -2.66
CA THR A 153 0.92 -10.41 -2.60
C THR A 153 2.14 -9.80 -3.28
N PRO A 154 3.33 -9.93 -2.67
CA PRO A 154 4.55 -9.41 -3.27
C PRO A 154 4.89 -10.13 -4.57
N LEU A 155 5.49 -9.42 -5.51
CA LEU A 155 6.11 -10.05 -6.67
C LEU A 155 7.26 -10.94 -6.17
N THR A 156 7.06 -12.25 -6.21
CA THR A 156 8.12 -13.21 -5.89
C THR A 156 9.12 -13.22 -7.03
N ILE A 157 10.41 -13.06 -6.71
CA ILE A 157 11.46 -13.40 -7.66
C ILE A 157 11.24 -14.88 -8.02
N PRO A 158 11.13 -15.25 -9.32
CA PRO A 158 11.04 -16.65 -9.69
C PRO A 158 12.21 -17.40 -9.03
N SER A 159 11.91 -18.36 -8.18
CA SER A 159 12.95 -19.22 -7.60
C SER A 159 13.73 -19.81 -8.77
N THR A 160 15.04 -19.55 -8.80
CA THR A 160 15.95 -20.18 -9.76
C THR A 160 15.66 -21.68 -9.75
N PRO A 161 15.41 -22.31 -10.90
CA PRO A 161 15.14 -23.74 -10.92
C PRO A 161 16.33 -24.47 -10.28
N PRO A 162 16.10 -25.54 -9.51
CA PRO A 162 17.17 -26.27 -8.85
C PRO A 162 18.17 -26.73 -9.92
N THR A 163 19.43 -26.34 -9.73
CA THR A 163 20.54 -26.79 -10.56
C THR A 163 20.62 -28.30 -10.44
N THR A 164 20.26 -29.00 -11.50
CA THR A 164 20.42 -30.46 -11.59
C THR A 164 21.90 -30.77 -11.36
N PRO A 165 22.26 -31.67 -10.42
CA PRO A 165 23.65 -32.08 -10.26
C PRO A 165 24.11 -32.77 -11.55
N SER A 166 25.14 -32.21 -12.17
CA SER A 166 25.82 -32.82 -13.30
C SER A 166 26.38 -34.18 -12.86
N THR A 167 25.77 -35.24 -13.33
CA THR A 167 26.32 -36.59 -13.21
C THR A 167 27.61 -36.62 -14.03
N LYS A 168 28.75 -36.68 -13.34
CA LYS A 168 30.02 -37.01 -13.97
C LYS A 168 30.01 -38.55 -14.21
N GLU A 169 30.04 -38.92 -15.49
CA GLU A 169 30.54 -40.23 -15.90
C GLU A 169 32.05 -40.31 -15.74
#